data_1ecf09512d76e75c331d54dfc8d509e3
#
_entry.id   1ecf09512d76e75c331d54dfc8d509e3
#
_cell.length_a   1.000
_cell.length_b   1.000
_cell.length_c   1.000
_cell.angle_alpha   90.00
_cell.angle_beta   90.00
_cell.angle_gamma   90.00
#
_symmetry.space_group_name_H-M   'P 1'
#
loop_
_entity.id
_entity.type
_entity.pdbx_description
1 polymer ?
#
loop_
_entity_poly.entity_id
_entity_poly.type
_entity_poly.pdbx_seq_one_letter_code
_entity_poly.pdbx_strand_id
1 'polypeptide(L)'
;MSVIGVSEGMGVMLGEKIGSTKGQTTMKPLPAVNGLLVMESVEIGSGTIAGAEVTVMATFSSSMRANGSWYGECPNSGVLMAADGVATGTYSATGAPTADGGFTFRGIAYFETVAPSL
;
A
#
# COMPACT_ATOMS: atom_id res chain seq x y z
N MET A 1 2.42 -1.93 5.42
CA MET A 1 1.28 -2.15 4.54
C MET A 1 1.62 -3.23 3.53
N SER A 2 0.70 -4.11 3.29
CA SER A 2 0.89 -5.12 2.25
C SER A 2 0.77 -4.45 0.89
N VAL A 3 1.72 -4.66 0.00
CA VAL A 3 1.77 -4.02 -1.31
C VAL A 3 0.81 -4.68 -2.27
N ILE A 4 0.51 -5.92 -2.11
CA ILE A 4 -0.37 -6.65 -3.01
C ILE A 4 -1.59 -7.06 -2.25
N GLY A 5 -2.73 -6.72 -2.80
CA GLY A 5 -4.03 -6.82 -2.20
C GLY A 5 -4.39 -8.17 -1.62
N VAL A 6 -3.53 -8.70 -0.80
CA VAL A 6 -3.80 -9.88 -0.03
C VAL A 6 -4.40 -9.45 1.28
N SER A 7 -5.59 -9.88 1.49
CA SER A 7 -6.32 -9.61 2.71
C SER A 7 -5.89 -10.60 3.77
N GLU A 8 -4.94 -10.21 4.61
CA GLU A 8 -4.57 -11.04 5.72
C GLU A 8 -5.62 -10.97 6.83
N GLY A 9 -5.89 -12.10 7.44
CA GLY A 9 -6.80 -12.21 8.57
C GLY A 9 -8.28 -12.19 8.23
N MET A 10 -8.64 -12.07 6.96
CA MET A 10 -10.06 -12.04 6.56
C MET A 10 -10.56 -13.33 5.93
N GLY A 11 -9.69 -14.30 5.76
CA GLY A 11 -10.06 -15.62 5.26
C GLY A 11 -10.45 -15.68 3.80
N VAL A 12 -10.42 -14.55 3.08
CA VAL A 12 -10.79 -14.50 1.67
C VAL A 12 -9.66 -13.91 0.88
N MET A 13 -9.17 -14.64 -0.11
CA MET A 13 -8.18 -14.18 -1.06
C MET A 13 -8.73 -14.35 -2.46
N LEU A 14 -8.44 -13.38 -3.34
CA LEU A 14 -8.85 -13.40 -4.74
C LEU A 14 -7.96 -14.28 -5.61
N GLY A 15 -6.98 -14.91 -5.03
CA GLY A 15 -6.05 -15.75 -5.73
C GLY A 15 -4.93 -16.19 -4.82
N GLU A 16 -3.84 -16.61 -5.42
CA GLU A 16 -2.66 -17.04 -4.69
C GLU A 16 -1.97 -15.84 -4.01
N LYS A 17 -1.52 -16.04 -2.77
CA LYS A 17 -0.68 -15.07 -2.10
C LYS A 17 0.70 -15.10 -2.75
N ILE A 18 1.13 -13.96 -3.31
CA ILE A 18 2.40 -13.88 -4.03
C ILE A 18 3.50 -13.21 -3.21
N GLY A 19 3.19 -12.65 -2.07
CA GLY A 19 4.21 -12.07 -1.23
C GLY A 19 3.69 -11.18 -0.13
N SER A 20 4.61 -10.64 0.63
CA SER A 20 4.31 -9.64 1.66
C SER A 20 5.55 -8.80 1.92
N THR A 21 5.31 -7.58 2.37
CA THR A 21 6.36 -6.65 2.78
C THR A 21 6.03 -6.05 4.13
N LYS A 22 7.05 -5.65 4.86
CA LYS A 22 6.94 -4.93 6.12
C LYS A 22 7.82 -3.71 6.06
N GLY A 23 7.39 -2.63 6.67
CA GLY A 23 8.18 -1.42 6.71
C GLY A 23 7.65 -0.42 7.70
N GLN A 24 8.23 0.76 7.64
CA GLN A 24 7.82 1.88 8.46
C GLN A 24 7.12 2.91 7.59
N THR A 25 6.10 3.51 8.17
CA THR A 25 5.31 4.55 7.51
C THR A 25 5.44 5.84 8.31
N THR A 26 5.79 6.92 7.64
CA THR A 26 5.71 8.26 8.19
C THR A 26 4.53 8.99 7.55
N MET A 27 3.84 9.81 8.34
CA MET A 27 2.64 10.49 7.88
C MET A 27 2.73 11.97 8.17
N LYS A 28 2.15 12.80 7.29
CA LYS A 28 1.97 14.22 7.56
C LYS A 28 0.58 14.65 7.11
N PRO A 29 -0.06 15.58 7.84
CA PRO A 29 -1.35 16.11 7.42
C PRO A 29 -1.17 17.05 6.23
N LEU A 30 -2.11 16.96 5.31
CA LEU A 30 -2.31 17.92 4.23
C LEU A 30 -3.53 18.78 4.57
N PRO A 31 -3.79 19.86 3.83
CA PRO A 31 -4.98 20.66 4.07
C PRO A 31 -6.25 19.82 4.02
N ALA A 32 -7.07 19.96 5.04
CA ALA A 32 -8.34 19.25 5.12
C ALA A 32 -9.29 19.68 4.00
N VAL A 33 -10.10 18.75 3.54
CA VAL A 33 -11.11 19.01 2.51
C VAL A 33 -12.49 18.84 3.14
N ASN A 34 -13.30 19.89 3.10
CA ASN A 34 -14.64 19.88 3.71
C ASN A 34 -14.60 19.44 5.19
N GLY A 35 -13.58 19.84 5.94
CA GLY A 35 -13.43 19.45 7.33
C GLY A 35 -12.95 18.02 7.56
N LEU A 36 -12.67 17.27 6.51
CA LEU A 36 -12.20 15.90 6.61
C LEU A 36 -10.69 15.82 6.41
N LEU A 37 -10.05 14.96 7.20
CA LEU A 37 -8.60 14.81 7.19
C LEU A 37 -8.08 14.29 5.86
N VAL A 38 -6.94 14.83 5.45
CA VAL A 38 -6.15 14.32 4.33
C VAL A 38 -4.72 14.13 4.82
N MET A 39 -4.15 12.96 4.54
CA MET A 39 -2.81 12.60 4.99
C MET A 39 -1.95 12.19 3.81
N GLU A 40 -0.69 12.58 3.83
CA GLU A 40 0.33 12.00 2.96
C GLU A 40 1.18 11.05 3.79
N SER A 41 1.43 9.87 3.24
CA SER A 41 2.21 8.82 3.92
C SER A 41 3.33 8.35 3.01
N VAL A 42 4.49 8.07 3.60
CA VAL A 42 5.61 7.47 2.90
C VAL A 42 5.94 6.16 3.60
N GLU A 43 5.96 5.09 2.83
CA GLU A 43 6.34 3.77 3.31
C GLU A 43 7.70 3.40 2.77
N ILE A 44 8.57 2.88 3.64
CA ILE A 44 9.84 2.26 3.26
C ILE A 44 9.91 0.91 3.95
N GLY A 45 10.13 -0.14 3.19
CA GLY A 45 10.13 -1.48 3.73
C GLY A 45 10.82 -2.49 2.84
N SER A 46 10.66 -3.75 3.20
CA SER A 46 11.25 -4.87 2.46
C SER A 46 10.43 -6.13 2.67
N GLY A 47 10.65 -7.09 1.79
CA GLY A 47 9.99 -8.39 1.87
C GLY A 47 10.24 -9.20 0.62
N THR A 48 9.30 -10.06 0.29
CA THR A 48 9.38 -10.90 -0.91
C THR A 48 8.11 -10.77 -1.73
N ILE A 49 8.27 -10.69 -3.03
CA ILE A 49 7.18 -10.68 -4.00
C ILE A 49 7.53 -11.69 -5.09
N ALA A 50 6.62 -12.61 -5.36
CA ALA A 50 6.81 -13.69 -6.34
C ALA A 50 8.13 -14.46 -6.14
N GLY A 51 8.54 -14.62 -4.88
CA GLY A 51 9.78 -15.29 -4.52
C GLY A 51 11.04 -14.42 -4.60
N ALA A 52 10.94 -13.18 -5.08
CA ALA A 52 12.07 -12.27 -5.16
C ALA A 52 12.14 -11.35 -3.94
N GLU A 53 13.33 -11.14 -3.41
CA GLU A 53 13.54 -10.15 -2.37
C GLU A 53 13.43 -8.74 -2.95
N VAL A 54 12.65 -7.90 -2.28
CA VAL A 54 12.40 -6.53 -2.74
C VAL A 54 12.53 -5.52 -1.60
N THR A 55 12.91 -4.32 -1.98
CA THR A 55 12.75 -3.12 -1.16
C THR A 55 11.59 -2.31 -1.71
N VAL A 56 10.76 -1.79 -0.83
CA VAL A 56 9.57 -1.03 -1.19
C VAL A 56 9.75 0.42 -0.78
N MET A 57 9.40 1.32 -1.68
CA MET A 57 9.20 2.73 -1.36
C MET A 57 7.91 3.17 -2.01
N ALA A 58 7.03 3.80 -1.23
CA ALA A 58 5.76 4.24 -1.78
C ALA A 58 5.28 5.50 -1.07
N THR A 59 4.64 6.38 -1.83
CA THR A 59 3.98 7.58 -1.31
C THR A 59 2.50 7.47 -1.56
N PHE A 60 1.72 7.64 -0.50
CA PHE A 60 0.26 7.54 -0.53
C PHE A 60 -0.38 8.86 -0.15
N SER A 61 -1.53 9.10 -0.72
CA SER A 61 -2.46 10.12 -0.23
C SER A 61 -3.70 9.42 0.30
N SER A 62 -4.10 9.73 1.51
CA SER A 62 -5.28 9.12 2.14
C SER A 62 -6.22 10.20 2.61
N SER A 63 -7.51 10.00 2.40
CA SER A 63 -8.53 10.95 2.83
C SER A 63 -9.62 10.26 3.63
N MET A 64 -10.07 10.93 4.70
CA MET A 64 -11.20 10.47 5.49
C MET A 64 -12.49 10.78 4.73
N ARG A 65 -13.41 9.84 4.76
CA ARG A 65 -14.76 10.01 4.24
C ARG A 65 -15.73 10.32 5.36
N ALA A 66 -16.88 10.88 5.00
CA ALA A 66 -17.88 11.31 5.97
C ALA A 66 -18.37 10.19 6.89
N ASN A 67 -18.34 8.95 6.43
CA ASN A 67 -18.74 7.79 7.22
C ASN A 67 -17.63 7.24 8.13
N GLY A 68 -16.48 7.93 8.20
CA GLY A 68 -15.34 7.50 9.01
C GLY A 68 -14.40 6.51 8.33
N SER A 69 -14.73 6.02 7.15
CA SER A 69 -13.80 5.20 6.37
C SER A 69 -12.73 6.07 5.72
N TRP A 70 -11.68 5.43 5.21
CA TRP A 70 -10.57 6.09 4.54
C TRP A 70 -10.44 5.57 3.12
N TYR A 71 -9.99 6.44 2.23
CA TYR A 71 -9.62 6.09 0.87
C TYR A 71 -8.18 6.50 0.63
N GLY A 72 -7.37 5.57 0.14
CA GLY A 72 -5.96 5.80 -0.13
C GLY A 72 -5.61 5.56 -1.58
N GLU A 73 -4.70 6.38 -2.10
CA GLU A 73 -4.17 6.28 -3.45
C GLU A 73 -2.66 6.37 -3.44
N CYS A 74 -2.05 5.57 -4.32
CA CYS A 74 -0.64 5.65 -4.66
C CYS A 74 -0.55 5.72 -6.19
N PRO A 75 -0.67 6.92 -6.78
CA PRO A 75 -0.76 7.06 -8.24
C PRO A 75 0.63 6.92 -8.86
N ASN A 76 0.97 5.71 -9.26
CA ASN A 76 2.25 5.36 -9.87
C ASN A 76 3.47 5.84 -9.05
N SER A 77 3.31 5.89 -7.75
CA SER A 77 4.35 6.31 -6.80
C SER A 77 4.77 5.19 -5.86
N GLY A 78 4.44 3.96 -6.19
CA GLY A 78 4.96 2.78 -5.53
C GLY A 78 6.12 2.19 -6.31
N VAL A 79 7.18 1.83 -5.60
CA VAL A 79 8.40 1.28 -6.21
C VAL A 79 8.77 0.00 -5.48
N LEU A 80 8.97 -1.06 -6.25
CA LEU A 80 9.57 -2.31 -5.78
C LEU A 80 10.94 -2.45 -6.45
N MET A 81 11.98 -2.58 -5.64
CA MET A 81 13.34 -2.74 -6.15
C MET A 81 13.81 -4.17 -5.86
N ALA A 82 14.03 -4.94 -6.91
CA ALA A 82 14.65 -6.27 -6.86
C ALA A 82 16.10 -6.19 -7.34
N ALA A 83 16.84 -7.28 -7.21
CA ALA A 83 18.23 -7.32 -7.64
C ALA A 83 18.38 -7.11 -9.16
N ASP A 84 17.40 -7.51 -9.95
CA ASP A 84 17.44 -7.51 -11.41
C ASP A 84 16.59 -6.38 -12.05
N GLY A 85 16.04 -5.48 -11.25
CA GLY A 85 15.31 -4.35 -11.80
C GLY A 85 14.27 -3.79 -10.83
N VAL A 86 13.42 -2.93 -11.36
CA VAL A 86 12.47 -2.14 -10.61
C VAL A 86 11.07 -2.34 -11.19
N ALA A 87 10.08 -2.42 -10.32
CA ALA A 87 8.68 -2.30 -10.69
C ALA A 87 8.12 -0.98 -10.15
N THR A 88 7.26 -0.34 -10.92
CA THR A 88 6.49 0.80 -10.44
C THR A 88 5.01 0.44 -10.39
N GLY A 89 4.29 1.04 -9.47
CA GLY A 89 2.92 0.65 -9.26
C GLY A 89 1.98 1.75 -8.84
N THR A 90 0.73 1.50 -9.16
CA THR A 90 -0.43 2.29 -8.74
C THR A 90 -1.26 1.45 -7.80
N TYR A 91 -1.73 2.04 -6.71
CA TYR A 91 -2.53 1.37 -5.71
C TYR A 91 -3.70 2.24 -5.30
N SER A 92 -4.87 1.64 -5.16
CA SER A 92 -6.03 2.32 -4.56
C SER A 92 -6.71 1.38 -3.57
N ALA A 93 -7.14 1.94 -2.45
CA ALA A 93 -7.67 1.14 -1.37
C ALA A 93 -8.68 1.91 -0.53
N THR A 94 -9.55 1.17 0.11
CA THR A 94 -10.38 1.66 1.20
C THR A 94 -9.91 1.08 2.51
N GLY A 95 -10.09 1.83 3.58
CA GLY A 95 -9.60 1.42 4.88
C GLY A 95 -10.47 1.87 6.03
N ALA A 96 -10.12 1.35 7.20
CA ALA A 96 -10.80 1.68 8.44
C ALA A 96 -9.82 1.61 9.60
N PRO A 97 -10.07 2.38 10.68
CA PRO A 97 -9.28 2.25 11.90
C PRO A 97 -9.45 0.86 12.51
N THR A 98 -8.38 0.38 13.12
CA THR A 98 -8.40 -0.85 13.92
C THR A 98 -8.52 -0.52 15.40
N ALA A 99 -8.86 -1.54 16.21
CA ALA A 99 -9.04 -1.36 17.64
C ALA A 99 -7.75 -0.98 18.38
N ASP A 100 -6.60 -1.29 17.81
CA ASP A 100 -5.28 -1.00 18.40
C ASP A 100 -4.72 0.37 18.00
N GLY A 101 -5.50 1.20 17.32
CA GLY A 101 -5.08 2.54 16.93
C GLY A 101 -4.40 2.61 15.56
N GLY A 102 -4.34 1.50 14.85
CA GLY A 102 -3.82 1.46 13.48
C GLY A 102 -4.90 1.56 12.43
N PHE A 103 -4.54 1.19 11.21
CA PHE A 103 -5.46 1.17 10.06
C PHE A 103 -5.28 -0.11 9.26
N THR A 104 -6.37 -0.57 8.67
CA THR A 104 -6.36 -1.67 7.72
C THR A 104 -6.90 -1.17 6.39
N PHE A 105 -6.16 -1.42 5.31
CA PHE A 105 -6.56 -1.05 3.96
C PHE A 105 -6.62 -2.27 3.07
N ARG A 106 -7.59 -2.25 2.17
CA ARG A 106 -7.73 -3.24 1.11
C ARG A 106 -7.92 -2.56 -0.22
N GLY A 107 -7.27 -3.08 -1.22
CA GLY A 107 -7.39 -2.49 -2.54
C GLY A 107 -6.69 -3.32 -3.60
N ILE A 108 -6.44 -2.65 -4.71
CA ILE A 108 -5.85 -3.26 -5.90
C ILE A 108 -4.59 -2.49 -6.22
N ALA A 109 -3.53 -3.23 -6.53
CA ALA A 109 -2.29 -2.68 -7.01
C ALA A 109 -1.98 -3.19 -8.40
N TYR A 110 -1.49 -2.31 -9.25
CA TYR A 110 -1.05 -2.63 -10.61
C TYR A 110 0.42 -2.25 -10.73
N PHE A 111 1.23 -3.20 -11.15
CA PHE A 111 2.66 -2.99 -11.31
C PHE A 111 3.09 -3.14 -12.76
N GLU A 112 4.07 -2.34 -13.15
CA GLU A 112 4.75 -2.46 -14.43
C GLU A 112 6.24 -2.70 -14.16
N THR A 113 6.80 -3.69 -14.82
CA THR A 113 8.19 -4.02 -14.62
C THR A 113 8.78 -4.70 -15.87
N VAL A 114 10.10 -4.53 -16.04
CA VAL A 114 10.89 -5.32 -16.98
C VAL A 114 11.87 -6.24 -16.25
N ALA A 115 11.81 -6.28 -14.92
CA ALA A 115 12.65 -7.17 -14.13
C ALA A 115 12.19 -8.62 -14.32
N PRO A 116 13.07 -9.55 -14.71
CA PRO A 116 12.66 -10.94 -14.94
C PRO A 116 12.09 -11.65 -13.72
N SER A 117 12.45 -11.21 -12.51
CA SER A 117 11.98 -11.84 -11.27
C SER A 117 10.60 -11.35 -10.82
N LEU A 118 10.10 -10.30 -11.42
CA LEU A 118 8.83 -9.66 -11.00
C LEU A 118 7.73 -9.77 -12.07
#